data_426be23bbad693ad9ab80bd81dadbe55
#
_entry.id   426be23bbad693ad9ab80bd81dadbe55
#
_cell.length_a   1.000
_cell.length_b   1.000
_cell.length_c   1.000
_cell.angle_alpha   90.00
_cell.angle_beta   90.00
_cell.angle_gamma   90.00
#
_symmetry.space_group_name_H-M   'P 1'
#
loop_
_entity.id
_entity.type
_entity.pdbx_description
1 polymer ?
#
loop_
_entity_poly.entity_id
_entity_poly.type
_entity_poly.pdbx_seq_one_letter_code
_entity_poly.pdbx_strand_id
1 'polypeptide(L)'
;GWNSFMGNTGLRDTNCFYVAECIMGATWNEELAYQMGRMIGNEALVGLTDGSPMNAWYAPAVNIHRSPFGGRNWEYYSEDGLISGRLATQVILGAKEKGVVTYLKHFVLNDNETSRDDTGSEAGNARGLGGILVWANEQAMREIYFKPFEIAVKEGKTTGMMSSFNRVGTEWVGGSYRTLTEVLRNEWGFKGSVITDYGIYNFVNEDQMIRAGGDLRLNQDDRPSANANDATQVACLRRATKNILYASAQSNVMDINVLGYKPALWVVGVICADVGLAAAFAVWGALIIYFTLKKEKGSTARTQTVDTTENHE
;
A
#
# COMPACT_ATOMS: atom_id res chain seq x y z
N GLY A 1 -8.24 7.40 -20.26
CA GLY A 1 -7.42 6.86 -19.43
C GLY A 1 -7.45 6.97 -17.94
N TRP A 2 -7.37 8.14 -17.35
CA TRP A 2 -7.29 8.33 -15.90
C TRP A 2 -8.46 7.77 -15.14
N ASN A 3 -9.63 7.93 -15.71
CA ASN A 3 -10.86 7.44 -15.11
C ASN A 3 -11.01 5.93 -15.08
N SER A 4 -10.22 5.19 -15.84
CA SER A 4 -10.29 3.74 -15.75
C SER A 4 -9.88 3.22 -14.38
N PHE A 5 -9.13 4.01 -13.64
CA PHE A 5 -8.68 3.65 -12.30
C PHE A 5 -9.62 4.07 -11.23
N MET A 6 -10.08 5.30 -11.31
CA MET A 6 -11.08 5.85 -10.42
C MET A 6 -12.52 5.53 -10.91
N GLY A 7 -12.69 5.16 -12.18
CA GLY A 7 -13.97 5.12 -12.87
C GLY A 7 -14.69 3.79 -12.93
N ASN A 8 -14.11 2.70 -12.43
CA ASN A 8 -14.73 1.42 -12.77
C ASN A 8 -15.67 0.84 -11.72
N THR A 9 -15.68 1.31 -10.50
CA THR A 9 -16.60 0.77 -9.52
C THR A 9 -16.92 1.80 -8.45
N GLY A 10 -18.10 2.36 -8.50
CA GLY A 10 -18.69 3.10 -7.41
C GLY A 10 -18.25 4.56 -7.28
N LEU A 11 -17.53 5.13 -8.26
CA LEU A 11 -17.30 6.56 -8.30
C LEU A 11 -18.57 7.30 -8.69
N ARG A 12 -18.72 8.52 -8.17
CA ARG A 12 -19.85 9.37 -8.50
C ARG A 12 -19.74 9.86 -9.94
N ASP A 13 -20.86 9.99 -10.63
CA ASP A 13 -20.93 10.52 -11.99
C ASP A 13 -20.41 11.95 -12.13
N THR A 14 -20.10 12.61 -11.01
CA THR A 14 -19.59 13.98 -10.93
C THR A 14 -18.07 14.10 -10.97
N ASN A 15 -17.34 12.99 -11.08
CA ASN A 15 -15.89 13.03 -11.14
C ASN A 15 -15.39 13.60 -12.47
N CYS A 16 -14.32 14.38 -12.42
CA CYS A 16 -13.72 14.99 -13.59
C CYS A 16 -12.91 14.00 -14.44
N PHE A 17 -12.83 14.27 -15.72
CA PHE A 17 -11.88 13.64 -16.63
C PHE A 17 -10.61 14.47 -16.70
N TYR A 18 -9.52 13.91 -16.21
CA TYR A 18 -8.21 14.55 -16.26
C TYR A 18 -7.49 14.22 -17.57
N VAL A 19 -6.57 15.09 -17.95
CA VAL A 19 -5.72 14.86 -19.11
C VAL A 19 -4.80 13.65 -18.92
N ALA A 20 -4.40 13.02 -20.02
CA ALA A 20 -3.40 11.97 -19.98
C ALA A 20 -2.02 12.53 -19.61
N GLU A 21 -1.13 11.69 -19.04
CA GLU A 21 0.19 12.11 -18.61
C GLU A 21 1.03 12.71 -19.72
N CYS A 22 0.95 12.21 -20.95
CA CYS A 22 1.68 12.79 -22.09
C CYS A 22 1.26 14.23 -22.39
N ILE A 23 -0.02 14.59 -22.18
CA ILE A 23 -0.49 15.97 -22.35
C ILE A 23 0.00 16.82 -21.19
N MET A 24 -0.03 16.30 -19.96
CA MET A 24 0.56 16.98 -18.80
C MET A 24 2.08 17.17 -19.02
N GLY A 25 2.77 16.18 -19.57
CA GLY A 25 4.18 16.25 -19.95
C GLY A 25 4.48 17.41 -20.90
N ALA A 26 3.64 17.60 -21.92
CA ALA A 26 3.77 18.66 -22.90
C ALA A 26 3.60 20.08 -22.32
N THR A 27 3.03 20.23 -21.14
CA THR A 27 2.86 21.54 -20.50
C THR A 27 4.14 22.09 -19.88
N TRP A 28 5.07 21.24 -19.48
CA TRP A 28 6.29 21.59 -18.72
C TRP A 28 5.98 22.36 -17.43
N ASN A 29 4.77 22.25 -16.91
CA ASN A 29 4.26 23.08 -15.82
C ASN A 29 4.08 22.27 -14.53
N GLU A 30 5.04 22.39 -13.63
CA GLU A 30 5.04 21.71 -12.33
C GLU A 30 3.87 22.17 -11.45
N GLU A 31 3.52 23.45 -11.44
CA GLU A 31 2.40 23.96 -10.66
C GLU A 31 1.06 23.38 -11.14
N LEU A 32 0.85 23.28 -12.44
CA LEU A 32 -0.35 22.66 -13.00
C LEU A 32 -0.43 21.17 -12.62
N ALA A 33 0.70 20.46 -12.63
CA ALA A 33 0.77 19.06 -12.20
C ALA A 33 0.41 18.94 -10.69
N TYR A 34 0.91 19.82 -9.85
CA TYR A 34 0.55 19.87 -8.43
C TYR A 34 -0.96 20.11 -8.22
N GLN A 35 -1.52 21.11 -8.90
CA GLN A 35 -2.95 21.38 -8.83
C GLN A 35 -3.81 20.22 -9.31
N MET A 36 -3.40 19.52 -10.37
CA MET A 36 -4.07 18.30 -10.82
C MET A 36 -4.07 17.23 -9.72
N GLY A 37 -2.93 16.99 -9.08
CA GLY A 37 -2.82 16.05 -7.95
C GLY A 37 -3.75 16.43 -6.79
N ARG A 38 -3.83 17.72 -6.45
CA ARG A 38 -4.76 18.21 -5.41
C ARG A 38 -6.23 17.99 -5.78
N MET A 39 -6.61 18.24 -7.02
CA MET A 39 -7.98 18.04 -7.48
C MET A 39 -8.36 16.54 -7.45
N ILE A 40 -7.47 15.67 -7.91
CA ILE A 40 -7.66 14.22 -7.80
C ILE A 40 -7.81 13.82 -6.32
N GLY A 41 -7.00 14.37 -5.45
CA GLY A 41 -7.09 14.15 -4.01
C GLY A 41 -8.41 14.62 -3.40
N ASN A 42 -8.93 15.78 -3.83
CA ASN A 42 -10.24 16.25 -3.39
C ASN A 42 -11.37 15.31 -3.84
N GLU A 43 -11.33 14.81 -5.07
CA GLU A 43 -12.31 13.83 -5.55
C GLU A 43 -12.21 12.51 -4.79
N ALA A 44 -10.99 12.09 -4.44
CA ALA A 44 -10.77 10.92 -3.60
C ALA A 44 -11.40 11.06 -2.21
N LEU A 45 -11.37 12.26 -1.62
CA LEU A 45 -12.05 12.54 -0.35
C LEU A 45 -13.58 12.53 -0.48
N VAL A 46 -14.12 13.03 -1.58
CA VAL A 46 -15.58 12.90 -1.88
C VAL A 46 -15.97 11.44 -1.99
N GLY A 47 -15.07 10.63 -2.53
CA GLY A 47 -15.11 9.20 -2.43
C GLY A 47 -16.10 8.51 -3.35
N LEU A 48 -16.42 7.28 -2.99
CA LEU A 48 -17.32 6.39 -3.70
C LEU A 48 -18.79 6.80 -3.50
N THR A 49 -19.70 6.16 -4.24
CA THR A 49 -21.14 6.41 -4.15
C THR A 49 -21.73 6.16 -2.77
N ASP A 50 -21.10 5.30 -1.97
CA ASP A 50 -21.45 5.05 -0.56
C ASP A 50 -20.88 6.08 0.41
N GLY A 51 -20.10 7.06 -0.08
CA GLY A 51 -19.48 8.10 0.71
C GLY A 51 -18.16 7.72 1.36
N SER A 52 -17.65 6.50 1.12
CA SER A 52 -16.32 6.11 1.61
C SER A 52 -15.23 6.82 0.82
N PRO A 53 -14.21 7.42 1.48
CA PRO A 53 -13.10 8.08 0.80
C PRO A 53 -12.19 7.05 0.14
N MET A 54 -11.55 7.44 -0.96
CA MET A 54 -10.47 6.68 -1.57
C MET A 54 -9.15 7.03 -0.91
N ASN A 55 -8.43 6.00 -0.45
CA ASN A 55 -7.19 6.18 0.32
C ASN A 55 -5.95 6.02 -0.54
N ALA A 56 -6.07 5.39 -1.68
CA ALA A 56 -4.96 5.07 -2.57
C ALA A 56 -5.36 5.17 -4.05
N TRP A 57 -4.36 5.40 -4.88
CA TRP A 57 -4.50 5.59 -6.31
C TRP A 57 -3.33 4.97 -7.07
N TYR A 58 -3.61 4.10 -8.06
CA TYR A 58 -2.58 3.41 -8.85
C TYR A 58 -2.06 4.28 -9.99
N ALA A 59 -1.44 5.38 -9.64
CA ALA A 59 -0.80 6.38 -10.50
C ALA A 59 0.11 7.28 -9.64
N PRO A 60 0.89 8.18 -10.25
CA PRO A 60 1.12 8.36 -11.69
C PRO A 60 1.98 7.26 -12.30
N ALA A 61 2.00 7.18 -13.66
CA ALA A 61 2.87 6.29 -14.40
C ALA A 61 4.01 7.07 -15.04
N VAL A 62 5.25 6.58 -14.87
CA VAL A 62 6.46 7.35 -15.22
C VAL A 62 7.45 6.57 -16.08
N ASN A 63 7.01 5.51 -16.74
CA ASN A 63 7.88 4.83 -17.70
C ASN A 63 8.22 5.75 -18.87
N ILE A 64 9.28 5.42 -19.58
CA ILE A 64 9.85 6.30 -20.62
C ILE A 64 9.21 6.04 -21.98
N HIS A 65 8.95 7.08 -22.76
CA HIS A 65 8.58 6.98 -24.16
C HIS A 65 9.79 6.51 -24.99
N ARG A 66 10.17 5.24 -24.84
CA ARG A 66 11.32 4.66 -25.53
C ARG A 66 11.10 4.55 -27.06
N SER A 67 9.86 4.35 -27.46
CA SER A 67 9.45 4.17 -28.84
C SER A 67 8.04 4.73 -29.03
N PRO A 68 7.72 5.31 -30.21
CA PRO A 68 6.34 5.69 -30.53
C PRO A 68 5.37 4.50 -30.53
N PHE A 69 5.90 3.29 -30.66
CA PHE A 69 5.14 2.03 -30.64
C PHE A 69 5.10 1.36 -29.26
N GLY A 70 5.37 2.09 -28.17
CA GLY A 70 5.40 1.57 -26.82
C GLY A 70 4.08 0.94 -26.33
N GLY A 71 2.96 1.38 -26.90
CA GLY A 71 1.63 0.84 -26.61
C GLY A 71 0.89 1.57 -25.48
N ARG A 72 1.59 2.19 -24.53
CA ARG A 72 1.03 2.94 -23.40
C ARG A 72 1.61 4.35 -23.23
N ASN A 73 2.19 4.93 -24.30
CA ASN A 73 2.80 6.26 -24.23
C ASN A 73 1.83 7.37 -23.77
N TRP A 74 0.54 7.20 -24.01
CA TRP A 74 -0.49 8.13 -23.53
C TRP A 74 -0.57 8.19 -21.98
N GLU A 75 -0.12 7.13 -21.29
CA GLU A 75 -0.14 7.01 -19.82
C GLU A 75 1.17 7.50 -19.18
N TYR A 76 2.19 7.84 -19.97
CA TYR A 76 3.50 8.27 -19.50
C TYR A 76 3.77 9.71 -19.90
N TYR A 77 4.61 10.42 -19.15
CA TYR A 77 4.81 11.87 -19.35
C TYR A 77 5.68 12.20 -20.58
N SER A 78 6.83 11.53 -20.74
CA SER A 78 7.85 11.94 -21.70
C SER A 78 8.87 10.82 -21.98
N GLU A 79 9.71 11.06 -22.99
CA GLU A 79 10.95 10.34 -23.21
C GLU A 79 12.06 10.75 -22.23
N ASP A 80 11.92 11.88 -21.55
CA ASP A 80 12.89 12.41 -20.60
C ASP A 80 12.52 12.02 -19.16
N GLY A 81 13.45 11.31 -18.48
CA GLY A 81 13.24 10.85 -17.11
C GLY A 81 13.23 11.99 -16.08
N LEU A 82 13.89 13.13 -16.37
CA LEU A 82 13.90 14.27 -15.45
C LEU A 82 12.54 14.95 -15.44
N ILE A 83 11.99 15.31 -16.59
CA ILE A 83 10.68 15.96 -16.66
C ILE A 83 9.58 15.05 -16.18
N SER A 84 9.63 13.75 -16.54
CA SER A 84 8.67 12.75 -16.04
C SER A 84 8.71 12.66 -14.51
N GLY A 85 9.89 12.60 -13.91
CA GLY A 85 10.07 12.57 -12.47
C GLY A 85 9.61 13.84 -11.77
N ARG A 86 9.91 15.02 -12.33
CA ARG A 86 9.51 16.31 -11.75
C ARG A 86 8.01 16.49 -11.75
N LEU A 87 7.34 16.27 -12.88
CA LEU A 87 5.89 16.41 -12.98
C LEU A 87 5.15 15.37 -12.12
N ALA A 88 5.58 14.12 -12.15
CA ALA A 88 5.01 13.07 -11.30
C ALA A 88 5.17 13.40 -9.81
N THR A 89 6.31 13.96 -9.42
CA THR A 89 6.55 14.42 -8.05
C THR A 89 5.49 15.42 -7.62
N GLN A 90 5.16 16.38 -8.45
CA GLN A 90 4.14 17.39 -8.13
C GLN A 90 2.74 16.79 -8.01
N VAL A 91 2.38 15.89 -8.91
CA VAL A 91 1.11 15.15 -8.80
C VAL A 91 1.03 14.34 -7.49
N ILE A 92 2.12 13.67 -7.13
CA ILE A 92 2.23 12.91 -5.88
C ILE A 92 2.04 13.83 -4.67
N LEU A 93 2.73 14.97 -4.63
CA LEU A 93 2.64 15.92 -3.53
C LEU A 93 1.23 16.50 -3.40
N GLY A 94 0.59 16.85 -4.51
CA GLY A 94 -0.78 17.34 -4.52
C GLY A 94 -1.80 16.30 -4.00
N ALA A 95 -1.70 15.06 -4.45
CA ALA A 95 -2.57 13.97 -3.99
C ALA A 95 -2.32 13.63 -2.50
N LYS A 96 -1.05 13.64 -2.09
CA LYS A 96 -0.63 13.38 -0.71
C LYS A 96 -1.15 14.45 0.27
N GLU A 97 -1.28 15.71 -0.14
CA GLU A 97 -1.89 16.75 0.69
C GLU A 97 -3.30 16.38 1.17
N LYS A 98 -4.01 15.56 0.39
CA LYS A 98 -5.35 15.05 0.70
C LYS A 98 -5.34 13.63 1.28
N GLY A 99 -4.17 13.14 1.66
CA GLY A 99 -4.02 11.82 2.26
C GLY A 99 -4.21 10.65 1.28
N VAL A 100 -4.02 10.86 -0.01
CA VAL A 100 -4.07 9.79 -1.02
C VAL A 100 -2.68 9.21 -1.22
N VAL A 101 -2.53 7.91 -0.98
CA VAL A 101 -1.32 7.16 -1.30
C VAL A 101 -1.27 6.90 -2.80
N THR A 102 -0.26 7.44 -3.46
CA THR A 102 -0.01 7.20 -4.88
C THR A 102 0.86 5.97 -5.05
N TYR A 103 0.39 4.98 -5.83
CA TYR A 103 1.20 3.83 -6.24
C TYR A 103 1.88 4.15 -7.57
N LEU A 104 3.06 4.77 -7.47
CA LEU A 104 3.90 5.12 -8.61
C LEU A 104 4.22 3.88 -9.45
N LYS A 105 4.06 3.95 -10.78
CA LYS A 105 4.11 2.78 -11.65
C LYS A 105 4.77 3.03 -13.00
N HIS A 106 5.15 1.98 -13.71
CA HIS A 106 5.29 0.59 -13.30
C HIS A 106 6.78 0.32 -13.07
N PHE A 107 7.17 0.09 -11.86
CA PHE A 107 8.57 -0.08 -11.46
C PHE A 107 9.07 -1.47 -11.81
N VAL A 108 9.93 -1.65 -12.82
CA VAL A 108 10.62 -0.67 -13.66
C VAL A 108 10.87 -1.26 -15.05
N LEU A 109 11.22 -0.42 -16.02
CA LEU A 109 11.53 -0.81 -17.41
C LEU A 109 10.31 -1.38 -18.17
N ASN A 110 9.11 -0.96 -17.88
CA ASN A 110 7.87 -1.35 -18.56
C ASN A 110 7.54 -0.34 -19.69
N ASP A 111 8.47 -0.14 -20.62
CA ASP A 111 8.36 0.89 -21.66
C ASP A 111 7.84 0.33 -22.99
N ASN A 112 7.45 -0.93 -23.03
CA ASN A 112 6.94 -1.61 -24.21
C ASN A 112 5.86 -2.63 -23.82
N GLU A 113 4.77 -2.66 -24.58
CA GLU A 113 3.65 -3.57 -24.39
C GLU A 113 3.58 -4.67 -25.46
N THR A 114 4.38 -4.56 -26.53
CA THR A 114 4.36 -5.51 -27.64
C THR A 114 4.70 -6.91 -27.15
N SER A 115 3.82 -7.86 -27.42
CA SER A 115 3.97 -9.27 -27.02
C SER A 115 4.07 -9.50 -25.50
N ARG A 116 3.56 -8.57 -24.70
CA ARG A 116 3.50 -8.75 -23.24
C ARG A 116 2.62 -9.93 -22.86
N ASP A 117 1.47 -10.03 -23.49
CA ASP A 117 0.59 -11.18 -23.40
C ASP A 117 1.02 -12.21 -24.44
N ASP A 118 1.15 -13.46 -24.03
CA ASP A 118 1.32 -14.53 -25.01
C ASP A 118 -0.03 -14.75 -25.71
N THR A 119 -0.17 -14.08 -26.85
CA THR A 119 -1.39 -14.08 -27.65
C THR A 119 -1.60 -15.37 -28.46
N GLY A 120 -0.70 -16.35 -28.30
CA GLY A 120 -0.73 -17.59 -29.08
C GLY A 120 -1.77 -18.63 -28.66
N SER A 121 -2.51 -18.41 -27.57
CA SER A 121 -3.53 -19.35 -27.16
C SER A 121 -4.90 -18.68 -26.96
N GLU A 122 -5.83 -19.07 -27.78
CA GLU A 122 -7.26 -18.81 -27.60
C GLU A 122 -7.84 -19.45 -26.32
N ALA A 123 -7.09 -20.28 -25.66
CA ALA A 123 -7.47 -20.93 -24.42
C ALA A 123 -6.70 -20.31 -23.27
N GLY A 124 -7.33 -19.55 -22.42
CA GLY A 124 -6.88 -18.88 -21.19
C GLY A 124 -5.76 -19.49 -20.32
N ASN A 125 -4.99 -20.40 -20.84
CA ASN A 125 -3.91 -21.14 -20.16
C ASN A 125 -2.49 -20.68 -20.52
N ALA A 126 -2.31 -19.80 -21.51
CA ALA A 126 -0.97 -19.37 -21.94
C ALA A 126 -0.41 -18.17 -21.14
N ARG A 127 -1.13 -17.70 -20.14
CA ARG A 127 -0.65 -16.62 -19.23
C ARG A 127 0.59 -17.00 -18.41
N GLY A 128 1.11 -18.22 -18.59
CA GLY A 128 2.26 -18.72 -17.84
C GLY A 128 3.62 -18.25 -18.32
N LEU A 129 3.76 -17.96 -19.62
CA LEU A 129 5.03 -17.60 -20.26
C LEU A 129 5.14 -16.10 -20.56
N GLY A 130 4.08 -15.34 -20.33
CA GLY A 130 4.03 -13.90 -20.60
C GLY A 130 5.13 -13.11 -19.88
N GLY A 131 5.31 -11.90 -20.32
CA GLY A 131 6.30 -10.97 -19.81
C GLY A 131 7.37 -10.68 -20.83
N ILE A 132 7.63 -9.39 -21.01
CA ILE A 132 8.66 -8.88 -21.90
C ILE A 132 10.01 -8.99 -21.19
N LEU A 133 11.04 -9.44 -21.92
CA LEU A 133 12.42 -9.42 -21.45
C LEU A 133 13.07 -8.13 -21.93
N VAL A 134 13.56 -7.32 -21.00
CA VAL A 134 14.28 -6.07 -21.28
C VAL A 134 15.74 -6.26 -20.93
N TRP A 135 16.60 -5.83 -21.84
CA TRP A 135 18.05 -5.87 -21.67
C TRP A 135 18.61 -4.46 -21.76
N ALA A 136 19.26 -4.01 -20.71
CA ALA A 136 19.96 -2.74 -20.66
C ALA A 136 21.18 -2.88 -19.74
N ASN A 137 22.21 -2.07 -19.98
CA ASN A 137 23.31 -1.97 -19.02
C ASN A 137 22.87 -1.12 -17.81
N GLU A 138 23.61 -1.24 -16.71
CA GLU A 138 23.26 -0.58 -15.46
C GLU A 138 23.22 0.95 -15.58
N GLN A 139 24.14 1.54 -16.35
CA GLN A 139 24.18 2.98 -16.58
C GLN A 139 22.87 3.46 -17.24
N ALA A 140 22.46 2.83 -18.33
CA ALA A 140 21.21 3.18 -18.99
C ALA A 140 19.99 2.98 -18.08
N MET A 141 19.97 1.90 -17.29
CA MET A 141 18.89 1.68 -16.33
C MET A 141 18.82 2.82 -15.32
N ARG A 142 19.94 3.24 -14.73
CA ARG A 142 19.97 4.26 -13.67
C ARG A 142 19.73 5.67 -14.19
N GLU A 143 20.33 6.03 -15.32
CA GLU A 143 20.28 7.40 -15.84
C GLU A 143 19.00 7.72 -16.60
N ILE A 144 18.32 6.71 -17.16
CA ILE A 144 17.14 6.88 -17.99
C ILE A 144 15.91 6.29 -17.30
N TYR A 145 15.86 4.96 -17.14
CA TYR A 145 14.64 4.26 -16.78
C TYR A 145 14.29 4.32 -15.29
N PHE A 146 15.30 4.38 -14.43
CA PHE A 146 15.11 4.52 -12.98
C PHE A 146 14.91 5.98 -12.56
N LYS A 147 15.44 6.91 -13.35
CA LYS A 147 15.51 8.34 -13.02
C LYS A 147 14.16 8.93 -12.57
N PRO A 148 13.05 8.76 -13.28
CA PRO A 148 11.77 9.34 -12.87
C PRO A 148 11.26 8.74 -11.55
N PHE A 149 11.49 7.46 -11.32
CA PHE A 149 11.12 6.80 -10.06
C PHE A 149 11.99 7.30 -8.90
N GLU A 150 13.29 7.42 -9.12
CA GLU A 150 14.24 7.93 -8.11
C GLU A 150 13.83 9.32 -7.63
N ILE A 151 13.53 10.25 -8.56
CA ILE A 151 13.09 11.61 -8.25
C ILE A 151 11.80 11.57 -7.44
N ALA A 152 10.79 10.83 -7.89
CA ALA A 152 9.50 10.75 -7.22
C ALA A 152 9.60 10.12 -5.81
N VAL A 153 10.49 9.16 -5.61
CA VAL A 153 10.76 8.58 -4.28
C VAL A 153 11.48 9.56 -3.38
N LYS A 154 12.55 10.18 -3.87
CA LYS A 154 13.42 11.03 -3.06
C LYS A 154 12.82 12.42 -2.80
N GLU A 155 12.15 13.02 -3.77
CA GLU A 155 11.56 14.37 -3.68
C GLU A 155 10.07 14.32 -3.37
N GLY A 156 9.29 13.47 -4.06
CA GLY A 156 7.85 13.33 -3.84
C GLY A 156 7.48 12.57 -2.58
N LYS A 157 8.44 11.80 -2.02
CA LYS A 157 8.21 10.98 -0.81
C LYS A 157 6.98 10.08 -0.95
N THR A 158 6.81 9.48 -2.14
CA THR A 158 5.72 8.52 -2.33
C THR A 158 5.85 7.35 -1.36
N THR A 159 4.71 6.83 -0.91
CA THR A 159 4.64 5.67 0.00
C THR A 159 3.99 4.45 -0.66
N GLY A 160 3.68 4.54 -1.94
CA GLY A 160 3.20 3.44 -2.76
C GLY A 160 4.07 3.25 -4.01
N MET A 161 4.30 2.00 -4.40
CA MET A 161 5.00 1.62 -5.62
C MET A 161 4.31 0.41 -6.23
N MET A 162 4.12 0.41 -7.56
CA MET A 162 3.62 -0.76 -8.28
C MET A 162 4.76 -1.34 -9.13
N SER A 163 5.10 -2.61 -8.88
CA SER A 163 6.10 -3.32 -9.68
C SER A 163 5.52 -3.72 -11.05
N SER A 164 6.39 -3.81 -12.04
CA SER A 164 5.99 -4.06 -13.43
C SER A 164 5.92 -5.55 -13.76
N PHE A 165 5.30 -5.84 -14.91
CA PHE A 165 5.20 -7.22 -15.45
C PHE A 165 6.48 -7.72 -16.08
N ASN A 166 7.28 -6.84 -16.67
CA ASN A 166 8.44 -7.22 -17.44
C ASN A 166 9.55 -7.87 -16.60
N ARG A 167 10.48 -8.46 -17.32
CA ARG A 167 11.71 -9.01 -16.77
C ARG A 167 12.88 -8.11 -17.13
N VAL A 168 13.84 -7.97 -16.23
CA VAL A 168 15.16 -7.42 -16.53
C VAL A 168 16.11 -8.61 -16.68
N GLY A 169 16.63 -8.79 -17.88
CA GLY A 169 17.20 -10.07 -18.25
C GLY A 169 16.13 -11.16 -18.20
N THR A 170 16.37 -12.18 -17.40
CA THR A 170 15.40 -13.29 -17.19
C THR A 170 14.62 -13.17 -15.88
N GLU A 171 14.95 -12.21 -15.01
CA GLU A 171 14.34 -12.08 -13.70
C GLU A 171 13.12 -11.16 -13.77
N TRP A 172 11.96 -11.64 -13.30
CA TRP A 172 10.79 -10.80 -13.15
C TRP A 172 11.03 -9.68 -12.14
N VAL A 173 10.75 -8.42 -12.51
CA VAL A 173 11.04 -7.24 -11.69
C VAL A 173 10.33 -7.29 -10.34
N GLY A 174 9.06 -7.70 -10.31
CA GLY A 174 8.30 -7.82 -9.06
C GLY A 174 8.80 -8.91 -8.11
N GLY A 175 9.68 -9.80 -8.58
CA GLY A 175 10.38 -10.81 -7.79
C GLY A 175 11.88 -10.57 -7.65
N SER A 176 12.37 -9.41 -8.04
CA SER A 176 13.80 -9.07 -8.01
C SER A 176 14.20 -8.37 -6.72
N TYR A 177 14.98 -9.05 -5.89
CA TYR A 177 15.56 -8.47 -4.67
C TYR A 177 16.43 -7.25 -4.99
N ARG A 178 17.18 -7.30 -6.09
CA ARG A 178 18.06 -6.20 -6.51
C ARG A 178 17.29 -4.92 -6.78
N THR A 179 16.16 -5.02 -7.47
CA THR A 179 15.35 -3.83 -7.78
C THR A 179 14.51 -3.37 -6.59
N LEU A 180 13.79 -4.29 -5.92
CA LEU A 180 12.84 -3.92 -4.87
C LEU A 180 13.52 -3.64 -3.52
N THR A 181 14.56 -4.38 -3.17
CA THR A 181 15.23 -4.19 -1.88
C THR A 181 16.47 -3.33 -2.01
N GLU A 182 17.44 -3.70 -2.88
CA GLU A 182 18.71 -2.97 -2.95
C GLU A 182 18.50 -1.56 -3.50
N VAL A 183 17.92 -1.40 -4.67
CA VAL A 183 17.77 -0.08 -5.30
C VAL A 183 16.65 0.71 -4.61
N LEU A 184 15.42 0.21 -4.62
CA LEU A 184 14.27 0.98 -4.19
C LEU A 184 14.32 1.29 -2.67
N ARG A 185 14.59 0.28 -1.84
CA ARG A 185 14.54 0.46 -0.38
C ARG A 185 15.87 0.91 0.22
N ASN A 186 16.99 0.26 -0.13
CA ASN A 186 18.27 0.54 0.52
C ASN A 186 18.93 1.80 -0.07
N GLU A 187 19.02 1.94 -1.39
CA GLU A 187 19.68 3.10 -2.00
C GLU A 187 18.79 4.36 -1.96
N TRP A 188 17.50 4.23 -2.29
CA TRP A 188 16.61 5.40 -2.36
C TRP A 188 15.84 5.68 -1.07
N GLY A 189 15.85 4.75 -0.12
CA GLY A 189 15.21 4.92 1.19
C GLY A 189 13.68 4.81 1.17
N PHE A 190 13.10 4.13 0.20
CA PHE A 190 11.66 3.92 0.13
C PHE A 190 11.16 3.07 1.31
N LYS A 191 10.15 3.57 2.04
CA LYS A 191 9.61 2.92 3.24
C LYS A 191 8.19 2.39 3.09
N GLY A 192 7.52 2.75 2.00
CA GLY A 192 6.13 2.42 1.76
C GLY A 192 5.89 0.99 1.28
N SER A 193 4.66 0.72 0.83
CA SER A 193 4.24 -0.58 0.30
C SER A 193 4.50 -0.71 -1.20
N VAL A 194 4.94 -1.89 -1.60
CA VAL A 194 5.08 -2.29 -3.00
C VAL A 194 3.97 -3.28 -3.33
N ILE A 195 3.12 -2.94 -4.29
CA ILE A 195 2.11 -3.82 -4.86
C ILE A 195 2.59 -4.35 -6.22
N THR A 196 2.17 -5.55 -6.61
CA THR A 196 2.39 -6.00 -7.99
C THR A 196 1.48 -5.28 -8.95
N ASP A 197 1.79 -5.28 -10.24
CA ASP A 197 0.79 -5.08 -11.26
C ASP A 197 -0.22 -6.23 -11.23
N TYR A 198 -1.30 -6.18 -12.04
CA TYR A 198 -2.42 -7.09 -11.91
C TYR A 198 -2.01 -8.56 -12.05
N GLY A 199 -2.21 -9.34 -11.00
CA GLY A 199 -1.67 -10.69 -10.82
C GLY A 199 -2.33 -11.79 -11.65
N ILE A 200 -2.62 -11.54 -12.93
CA ILE A 200 -3.26 -12.51 -13.83
C ILE A 200 -2.30 -13.51 -14.46
N TYR A 201 -1.00 -13.24 -14.42
CA TYR A 201 0.03 -14.08 -15.02
C TYR A 201 0.58 -15.08 -14.00
N ASN A 202 0.85 -16.31 -14.44
CA ASN A 202 1.37 -17.35 -13.56
C ASN A 202 2.79 -17.09 -13.05
N PHE A 203 3.57 -16.26 -13.75
CA PHE A 203 4.91 -15.86 -13.30
C PHE A 203 4.90 -14.80 -12.20
N VAL A 204 3.74 -14.16 -11.91
CA VAL A 204 3.56 -13.27 -10.75
C VAL A 204 3.46 -14.16 -9.50
N ASN A 205 4.62 -14.58 -9.02
CA ASN A 205 4.77 -15.51 -7.92
C ASN A 205 4.88 -14.77 -6.58
N GLU A 206 3.97 -15.04 -5.66
CA GLU A 206 3.86 -14.35 -4.38
C GLU A 206 5.03 -14.63 -3.44
N ASP A 207 5.53 -15.88 -3.43
CA ASP A 207 6.67 -16.23 -2.58
C ASP A 207 7.94 -15.51 -3.07
N GLN A 208 8.15 -15.46 -4.38
CA GLN A 208 9.26 -14.70 -4.95
C GLN A 208 9.11 -13.21 -4.65
N MET A 209 7.91 -12.65 -4.86
CA MET A 209 7.61 -11.23 -4.59
C MET A 209 7.89 -10.86 -3.13
N ILE A 210 7.35 -11.61 -2.18
CA ILE A 210 7.48 -11.28 -0.76
C ILE A 210 8.94 -11.36 -0.28
N ARG A 211 9.71 -12.34 -0.80
CA ARG A 211 11.15 -12.46 -0.49
C ARG A 211 11.97 -11.34 -1.10
N ALA A 212 11.58 -10.88 -2.29
CA ALA A 212 12.26 -9.80 -3.00
C ALA A 212 12.06 -8.42 -2.39
N GLY A 213 11.04 -8.19 -1.59
CA GLY A 213 10.74 -6.89 -1.02
C GLY A 213 9.37 -6.31 -1.39
N GLY A 214 8.56 -7.05 -2.16
CA GLY A 214 7.16 -6.75 -2.41
C GLY A 214 6.29 -7.00 -1.17
N ASP A 215 5.13 -6.39 -1.12
CA ASP A 215 4.27 -6.41 0.06
C ASP A 215 2.84 -6.85 -0.24
N LEU A 216 2.32 -6.55 -1.42
CA LEU A 216 0.94 -6.83 -1.82
C LEU A 216 0.91 -7.42 -3.23
N ARG A 217 0.01 -8.36 -3.45
CA ARG A 217 -0.37 -8.82 -4.78
C ARG A 217 -1.68 -8.18 -5.19
N LEU A 218 -1.71 -7.56 -6.35
CA LEU A 218 -2.95 -7.04 -6.93
C LEU A 218 -3.66 -8.18 -7.66
N ASN A 219 -4.65 -8.77 -7.03
CA ASN A 219 -5.44 -9.85 -7.60
C ASN A 219 -6.85 -9.89 -7.02
N GLN A 220 -7.73 -10.64 -7.69
CA GLN A 220 -9.11 -10.91 -7.29
C GLN A 220 -9.34 -12.35 -6.82
N ASP A 221 -8.30 -13.20 -6.80
CA ASP A 221 -8.40 -14.58 -6.35
C ASP A 221 -7.90 -14.74 -4.90
N ASP A 222 -8.51 -15.66 -4.18
CA ASP A 222 -8.22 -15.98 -2.78
C ASP A 222 -7.11 -17.03 -2.63
N ARG A 223 -6.17 -17.10 -3.58
CA ARG A 223 -5.08 -18.07 -3.48
C ARG A 223 -4.21 -17.76 -2.25
N PRO A 224 -4.08 -18.69 -1.30
CA PRO A 224 -3.18 -18.51 -0.18
C PRO A 224 -1.74 -18.47 -0.68
N SER A 225 -1.05 -17.41 -0.43
CA SER A 225 0.31 -17.16 -0.93
C SER A 225 1.39 -17.45 0.09
N ALA A 226 1.04 -17.72 1.35
CA ALA A 226 2.02 -17.81 2.42
C ALA A 226 1.93 -19.12 3.20
N ASN A 227 3.09 -19.70 3.47
CA ASN A 227 3.23 -20.83 4.37
C ASN A 227 3.60 -20.34 5.78
N ALA A 228 2.66 -20.43 6.72
CA ALA A 228 2.87 -20.03 8.11
C ALA A 228 3.94 -20.87 8.84
N ASN A 229 4.32 -22.02 8.29
CA ASN A 229 5.37 -22.90 8.84
C ASN A 229 6.77 -22.57 8.30
N ASP A 230 6.89 -21.67 7.30
CA ASP A 230 8.18 -21.18 6.80
C ASP A 230 8.58 -19.92 7.55
N ALA A 231 9.57 -20.03 8.42
CA ALA A 231 10.06 -18.91 9.22
C ALA A 231 10.53 -17.71 8.39
N THR A 232 11.11 -17.95 7.20
CA THR A 232 11.55 -16.90 6.29
C THR A 232 10.36 -16.16 5.68
N GLN A 233 9.33 -16.88 5.24
CA GLN A 233 8.10 -16.26 4.75
C GLN A 233 7.42 -15.44 5.86
N VAL A 234 7.32 -15.96 7.06
CA VAL A 234 6.74 -15.24 8.21
C VAL A 234 7.51 -13.95 8.49
N ALA A 235 8.83 -13.96 8.44
CA ALA A 235 9.64 -12.75 8.59
C ALA A 235 9.37 -11.73 7.46
N CYS A 236 9.27 -12.20 6.21
CA CYS A 236 8.93 -11.36 5.08
C CYS A 236 7.52 -10.76 5.18
N LEU A 237 6.53 -11.53 5.63
CA LEU A 237 5.17 -11.06 5.86
C LEU A 237 5.09 -9.99 6.94
N ARG A 238 5.84 -10.14 8.04
CA ARG A 238 5.95 -9.09 9.08
C ARG A 238 6.52 -7.79 8.52
N ARG A 239 7.55 -7.88 7.67
CA ARG A 239 8.10 -6.71 6.98
C ARG A 239 7.05 -6.08 6.07
N ALA A 240 6.35 -6.88 5.25
CA ALA A 240 5.30 -6.41 4.36
C ALA A 240 4.17 -5.72 5.14
N THR A 241 3.70 -6.34 6.21
CA THR A 241 2.68 -5.74 7.09
C THR A 241 3.13 -4.39 7.65
N LYS A 242 4.38 -4.28 8.11
CA LYS A 242 4.94 -2.99 8.55
C LYS A 242 4.91 -1.94 7.44
N ASN A 243 5.28 -2.31 6.21
CA ASN A 243 5.31 -1.38 5.08
C ASN A 243 3.90 -0.94 4.67
N ILE A 244 2.93 -1.85 4.69
CA ILE A 244 1.51 -1.56 4.42
C ILE A 244 0.96 -0.61 5.51
N LEU A 245 1.20 -0.92 6.77
CA LEU A 245 0.77 -0.06 7.88
C LEU A 245 1.41 1.33 7.82
N TYR A 246 2.69 1.40 7.41
CA TYR A 246 3.36 2.70 7.21
C TYR A 246 2.69 3.51 6.10
N ALA A 247 2.37 2.90 4.96
CA ALA A 247 1.65 3.57 3.87
C ALA A 247 0.25 3.99 4.31
N SER A 248 -0.48 3.12 5.00
CA SER A 248 -1.82 3.41 5.53
C SER A 248 -1.80 4.56 6.54
N ALA A 249 -0.81 4.61 7.42
CA ALA A 249 -0.65 5.70 8.39
C ALA A 249 -0.35 7.06 7.75
N GLN A 250 0.08 7.09 6.48
CA GLN A 250 0.29 8.32 5.70
C GLN A 250 -0.94 8.69 4.85
N SER A 251 -2.01 7.91 4.94
CA SER A 251 -3.23 8.12 4.13
C SER A 251 -4.38 8.69 4.97
N ASN A 252 -5.39 9.16 4.27
CA ASN A 252 -6.64 9.66 4.87
C ASN A 252 -7.47 8.56 5.55
N VAL A 253 -7.09 7.29 5.45
CA VAL A 253 -7.74 6.19 6.19
C VAL A 253 -7.64 6.37 7.70
N MET A 254 -6.65 7.12 8.17
CA MET A 254 -6.48 7.44 9.59
C MET A 254 -7.34 8.62 10.04
N ASP A 255 -7.94 9.36 9.12
CA ASP A 255 -8.84 10.47 9.43
C ASP A 255 -10.29 10.01 9.45
N ILE A 256 -10.66 9.38 10.56
CA ILE A 256 -12.01 8.81 10.80
C ILE A 256 -13.12 9.86 10.81
N ASN A 257 -12.80 11.16 10.84
CA ASN A 257 -13.77 12.23 10.82
C ASN A 257 -14.15 12.68 9.41
N VAL A 258 -13.50 12.16 8.39
CA VAL A 258 -13.83 12.47 7.01
C VAL A 258 -15.13 11.78 6.59
N LEU A 259 -16.17 12.57 6.41
CA LEU A 259 -17.41 12.20 5.72
C LEU A 259 -18.22 11.03 6.30
N GLY A 260 -18.45 10.98 7.61
CA GLY A 260 -19.47 10.11 8.19
C GLY A 260 -19.12 8.62 8.17
N TYR A 261 -17.84 8.30 8.34
CA TYR A 261 -17.37 6.92 8.53
C TYR A 261 -18.23 6.20 9.56
N LYS A 262 -18.87 5.11 9.15
CA LYS A 262 -19.54 4.18 10.04
C LYS A 262 -18.63 2.95 10.21
N PRO A 263 -18.16 2.69 11.42
CA PRO A 263 -17.35 1.49 11.64
C PRO A 263 -18.13 0.24 11.23
N ALA A 264 -17.48 -0.70 10.57
CA ALA A 264 -18.10 -1.98 10.24
C ALA A 264 -18.61 -2.68 11.50
N LEU A 265 -19.72 -3.40 11.42
CA LEU A 265 -20.37 -4.03 12.57
C LEU A 265 -19.42 -4.94 13.37
N TRP A 266 -18.49 -5.61 12.72
CA TRP A 266 -17.50 -6.44 13.40
C TRP A 266 -16.51 -5.61 14.24
N VAL A 267 -16.14 -4.38 13.80
CA VAL A 267 -15.30 -3.46 14.58
C VAL A 267 -16.03 -3.00 15.82
N VAL A 268 -17.31 -2.65 15.69
CA VAL A 268 -18.17 -2.32 16.83
C VAL A 268 -18.23 -3.50 17.81
N GLY A 269 -18.39 -4.72 17.27
CA GLY A 269 -18.42 -5.95 18.07
C GLY A 269 -17.12 -6.16 18.87
N VAL A 270 -15.96 -5.95 18.26
CA VAL A 270 -14.66 -6.05 18.95
C VAL A 270 -14.53 -4.99 20.04
N ILE A 271 -14.87 -3.73 19.77
CA ILE A 271 -14.83 -2.66 20.77
C ILE A 271 -15.74 -2.98 21.95
N CYS A 272 -16.96 -3.45 21.68
CA CYS A 272 -17.89 -3.84 22.77
C CYS A 272 -17.35 -5.01 23.60
N ALA A 273 -16.70 -6.00 22.96
CA ALA A 273 -16.10 -7.11 23.65
C ALA A 273 -14.94 -6.66 24.56
N ASP A 274 -14.05 -5.80 24.06
CA ASP A 274 -12.92 -5.26 24.81
C ASP A 274 -13.37 -4.44 26.03
N VAL A 275 -14.37 -3.56 25.83
CA VAL A 275 -14.96 -2.80 26.93
C VAL A 275 -15.62 -3.72 27.97
N GLY A 276 -16.35 -4.74 27.52
CA GLY A 276 -16.97 -5.73 28.40
C GLY A 276 -15.94 -6.51 29.21
N LEU A 277 -14.84 -6.91 28.58
CA LEU A 277 -13.74 -7.61 29.24
C LEU A 277 -13.06 -6.73 30.30
N ALA A 278 -12.76 -5.47 29.92
CA ALA A 278 -12.18 -4.51 30.88
C ALA A 278 -13.05 -4.25 32.09
N ALA A 279 -14.37 -4.12 31.89
CA ALA A 279 -15.34 -3.99 33.00
C ALA A 279 -15.37 -5.24 33.87
N ALA A 280 -15.36 -6.44 33.29
CA ALA A 280 -15.31 -7.69 34.03
C ALA A 280 -14.06 -7.81 34.90
N PHE A 281 -12.89 -7.47 34.37
CA PHE A 281 -11.64 -7.43 35.13
C PHE A 281 -11.66 -6.42 36.27
N ALA A 282 -12.23 -5.23 36.03
CA ALA A 282 -12.38 -4.22 37.08
C ALA A 282 -13.27 -4.71 38.21
N VAL A 283 -14.42 -5.32 37.92
CA VAL A 283 -15.32 -5.91 38.90
C VAL A 283 -14.63 -7.05 39.69
N TRP A 284 -13.94 -7.93 38.96
CA TRP A 284 -13.21 -9.05 39.59
C TRP A 284 -12.09 -8.54 40.49
N GLY A 285 -11.33 -7.54 40.09
CA GLY A 285 -10.33 -6.89 40.94
C GLY A 285 -10.94 -6.28 42.21
N ALA A 286 -12.06 -5.57 42.04
CA ALA A 286 -12.80 -5.00 43.21
C ALA A 286 -13.29 -6.08 44.19
N LEU A 287 -13.79 -7.20 43.67
CA LEU A 287 -14.22 -8.34 44.49
C LEU A 287 -13.05 -8.98 45.26
N ILE A 288 -11.92 -9.17 44.61
CA ILE A 288 -10.69 -9.67 45.27
C ILE A 288 -10.30 -8.75 46.42
N ILE A 289 -10.23 -7.46 46.19
CA ILE A 289 -9.88 -6.46 47.21
C ILE A 289 -10.90 -6.51 48.34
N TYR A 290 -12.19 -6.52 48.03
CA TYR A 290 -13.25 -6.59 49.03
C TYR A 290 -13.14 -7.83 49.93
N PHE A 291 -12.97 -9.01 49.34
CA PHE A 291 -12.86 -10.26 50.13
C PHE A 291 -11.55 -10.34 50.92
N THR A 292 -10.45 -9.80 50.41
CA THR A 292 -9.18 -9.73 51.16
C THR A 292 -9.32 -8.83 52.38
N LEU A 293 -9.88 -7.63 52.23
CA LEU A 293 -10.10 -6.70 53.34
C LEU A 293 -11.10 -7.24 54.37
N LYS A 294 -12.14 -7.96 53.91
CA LYS A 294 -13.10 -8.63 54.81
C LYS A 294 -12.45 -9.74 55.62
N LYS A 295 -11.53 -10.51 55.01
CA LYS A 295 -10.79 -11.58 55.69
C LYS A 295 -9.86 -11.01 56.77
N GLU A 296 -9.16 -9.92 56.48
CA GLU A 296 -8.29 -9.23 57.46
C GLU A 296 -9.06 -8.70 58.66
N LYS A 297 -10.21 -8.04 58.43
CA LYS A 297 -11.08 -7.58 59.54
C LYS A 297 -11.59 -8.73 60.39
N GLY A 298 -11.93 -9.87 59.78
CA GLY A 298 -12.35 -11.07 60.51
C GLY A 298 -11.24 -11.72 61.36
N SER A 299 -10.00 -11.67 60.87
CA SER A 299 -8.81 -12.13 61.57
C SER A 299 -8.47 -11.26 62.78
N THR A 300 -8.52 -9.93 62.63
CA THR A 300 -8.24 -8.95 63.68
C THR A 300 -9.29 -9.04 64.82
N ALA A 301 -10.55 -9.23 64.46
CA ALA A 301 -11.63 -9.44 65.49
C ALA A 301 -11.45 -10.72 66.29
N ARG A 302 -10.92 -11.78 65.68
CA ARG A 302 -10.66 -13.06 66.31
C ARG A 302 -9.46 -13.03 67.28
N THR A 303 -8.46 -12.22 67.00
CA THR A 303 -7.27 -12.01 67.83
C THR A 303 -7.61 -11.19 69.04
N GLN A 304 -8.49 -10.19 68.94
CA GLN A 304 -8.96 -9.40 70.09
C GLN A 304 -9.86 -10.19 71.11
N THR A 305 -10.61 -11.19 70.65
CA THR A 305 -11.43 -12.04 71.53
C THR A 305 -10.64 -13.10 72.28
N VAL A 306 -9.46 -13.50 71.78
CA VAL A 306 -8.56 -14.43 72.46
C VAL A 306 -7.78 -13.73 73.60
N ASP A 307 -7.38 -12.46 73.40
CA ASP A 307 -6.64 -11.69 74.40
C ASP A 307 -7.48 -11.26 75.58
N THR A 308 -8.82 -11.23 75.48
CA THR A 308 -9.74 -10.89 76.60
C THR A 308 -10.11 -12.08 77.46
N THR A 309 -9.79 -13.33 77.07
CA THR A 309 -10.06 -14.55 77.80
C THR A 309 -8.89 -15.04 78.67
N GLU A 310 -7.66 -14.56 78.42
CA GLU A 310 -6.46 -14.92 79.20
C GLU A 310 -6.17 -14.02 80.43
N ASN A 311 -6.96 -12.95 80.67
CA ASN A 311 -6.74 -12.03 81.76
C ASN A 311 -7.74 -12.21 82.94
N HIS A 312 -8.39 -13.36 83.03
CA HIS A 312 -9.28 -13.74 84.19
C HIS A 312 -8.98 -15.15 84.63
N GLU A 313 -7.75 -15.42 85.11
CA GLU A 313 -7.42 -16.48 86.03
C GLU A 313 -6.36 -16.01 87.05
#